data_4cff033f60f4cdba5d4ef0b654d64bf5
#
_entry.id   4cff033f60f4cdba5d4ef0b654d64bf5
#
_cell.length_a   1.000
_cell.length_b   1.000
_cell.length_c   1.000
_cell.angle_alpha   90.00
_cell.angle_beta   90.00
_cell.angle_gamma   90.00
#
_symmetry.space_group_name_H-M   'P 1'
#
loop_
_entity.id
_entity.type
_entity.pdbx_description
1 polymer ?
#
loop_
_entity_poly.entity_id
_entity_poly.type
_entity_poly.pdbx_seq_one_letter_code
_entity_poly.pdbx_strand_id
1 'polypeptide(L)'
;MNYEHLKQTDPELYASMERELGRQRDHLELIASENFTSPAVMEAVGSHLTNKYAEGYPGARYYGGCDYVDEVERLAIDRVTRLFGADHANVQPHSGSQANMAVYAALLQPGDRILGMNLSHGGHLTHGSKASLSGKYFEAHFYGVDPETETIDYDALARVAEEVRPKLIIAGASAYPRVIDFARFRAVTDSVGAYLMVDMAHIGGLVAAGVHPSPVPYADVVTCTTHKTLRGPRGAIILCRDELAKKIDSAVFPGTQGGPLMHVIAGKAVCFGEALQPAFRAYQQQVVKNAAVLAETLQQGGVRLVSGGTDNHLMLADVYSRGRTGAQMQDLLDAANITANKNTIPFDTQSVRVTSGVRLGTPAVTTRGMGEGEMREIGALICRLIDEGEAAVPTVRAQVLDLCARFPLYPDLHM
;
A
#
# COMPACT_ATOMS: atom_id res chain seq x y z
N MET A 1 -9.35 11.01 -21.64
CA MET A 1 -9.28 9.70 -22.35
C MET A 1 -10.49 9.61 -23.26
N ASN A 2 -10.34 9.01 -24.44
CA ASN A 2 -11.46 8.78 -25.37
C ASN A 2 -11.85 7.30 -25.32
N TYR A 3 -13.05 6.98 -24.90
CA TYR A 3 -13.57 5.62 -24.75
C TYR A 3 -14.51 5.19 -25.88
N GLU A 4 -14.61 5.96 -26.98
CA GLU A 4 -15.53 5.70 -28.11
C GLU A 4 -15.33 4.30 -28.73
N HIS A 5 -14.08 3.87 -28.91
CA HIS A 5 -13.81 2.53 -29.44
C HIS A 5 -14.29 1.43 -28.48
N LEU A 6 -14.07 1.59 -27.17
CA LEU A 6 -14.56 0.65 -26.18
C LEU A 6 -16.09 0.59 -26.16
N LYS A 7 -16.75 1.77 -26.18
CA LYS A 7 -18.22 1.88 -26.21
C LYS A 7 -18.83 1.18 -27.41
N GLN A 8 -18.19 1.30 -28.58
CA GLN A 8 -18.65 0.64 -29.81
C GLN A 8 -18.37 -0.87 -29.81
N THR A 9 -17.23 -1.30 -29.28
CA THR A 9 -16.77 -2.69 -29.35
C THR A 9 -17.39 -3.55 -28.23
N ASP A 10 -17.47 -3.00 -27.02
CA ASP A 10 -17.99 -3.69 -25.82
C ASP A 10 -18.80 -2.73 -24.94
N PRO A 11 -20.06 -2.48 -25.32
CA PRO A 11 -20.93 -1.57 -24.57
C PRO A 11 -21.26 -2.06 -23.16
N GLU A 12 -21.20 -3.36 -22.90
CA GLU A 12 -21.48 -3.94 -21.57
C GLU A 12 -20.33 -3.63 -20.62
N LEU A 13 -19.08 -3.82 -21.05
CA LEU A 13 -17.90 -3.44 -20.28
C LEU A 13 -17.85 -1.92 -20.08
N TYR A 14 -18.11 -1.15 -21.13
CA TYR A 14 -18.19 0.31 -21.04
C TYR A 14 -19.17 0.78 -19.95
N ALA A 15 -20.39 0.24 -19.95
CA ALA A 15 -21.39 0.57 -18.93
C ALA A 15 -20.96 0.16 -17.50
N SER A 16 -20.20 -0.92 -17.36
CA SER A 16 -19.65 -1.34 -16.06
C SER A 16 -18.55 -0.38 -15.56
N MET A 17 -17.67 0.09 -16.44
CA MET A 17 -16.67 1.09 -16.13
C MET A 17 -17.30 2.45 -15.78
N GLU A 18 -18.35 2.86 -16.49
CA GLU A 18 -19.09 4.09 -16.19
C GLU A 18 -19.71 4.04 -14.78
N ARG A 19 -20.35 2.90 -14.41
CA ARG A 19 -20.88 2.70 -13.05
C ARG A 19 -19.80 2.74 -11.98
N GLU A 20 -18.64 2.13 -12.24
CA GLU A 20 -17.51 2.18 -11.29
C GLU A 20 -16.96 3.61 -11.14
N LEU A 21 -16.85 4.38 -12.22
CA LEU A 21 -16.46 5.79 -12.12
C LEU A 21 -17.48 6.59 -11.29
N GLY A 22 -18.78 6.34 -11.49
CA GLY A 22 -19.85 6.92 -10.67
C GLY A 22 -19.67 6.55 -9.19
N ARG A 23 -19.45 5.27 -8.87
CA ARG A 23 -19.19 4.83 -7.50
C ARG A 23 -18.00 5.58 -6.90
N GLN A 24 -16.86 5.65 -7.59
CA GLN A 24 -15.68 6.36 -7.09
C GLN A 24 -15.94 7.85 -6.85
N ARG A 25 -16.78 8.48 -7.66
CA ARG A 25 -17.18 9.89 -7.50
C ARG A 25 -18.06 10.12 -6.28
N ASP A 26 -18.97 9.20 -6.01
CA ASP A 26 -20.06 9.34 -5.03
C ASP A 26 -19.69 8.73 -3.66
N HIS A 27 -18.51 8.10 -3.53
CA HIS A 27 -18.03 7.49 -2.29
C HIS A 27 -16.83 8.22 -1.71
N LEU A 28 -16.74 8.23 -0.39
CA LEU A 28 -15.51 8.56 0.35
C LEU A 28 -14.66 7.30 0.44
N GLU A 29 -13.52 7.30 -0.25
CA GLU A 29 -12.57 6.18 -0.23
C GLU A 29 -11.63 6.31 0.97
N LEU A 30 -11.82 5.45 1.98
CA LEU A 30 -11.01 5.40 3.20
C LEU A 30 -10.24 4.08 3.35
N ILE A 31 -10.22 3.21 2.33
CA ILE A 31 -9.34 2.05 2.33
C ILE A 31 -7.89 2.55 2.27
N ALA A 32 -7.11 2.27 3.32
CA ALA A 32 -5.75 2.81 3.48
C ALA A 32 -4.76 2.41 2.37
N SER A 33 -5.06 1.34 1.63
CA SER A 33 -4.27 0.82 0.50
C SER A 33 -4.75 1.30 -0.86
N GLU A 34 -5.75 2.18 -0.93
CA GLU A 34 -6.28 2.73 -2.18
C GLU A 34 -5.94 4.20 -2.35
N ASN A 35 -5.88 4.62 -3.61
CA ASN A 35 -5.62 6.00 -3.99
C ASN A 35 -6.16 6.25 -5.40
N PHE A 36 -6.31 7.52 -5.77
CA PHE A 36 -6.68 7.94 -7.12
C PHE A 36 -5.43 8.40 -7.86
N THR A 37 -5.06 7.68 -8.92
CA THR A 37 -3.89 8.01 -9.73
C THR A 37 -4.19 9.20 -10.67
N SER A 38 -3.14 9.83 -11.20
CA SER A 38 -3.33 10.95 -12.15
C SER A 38 -3.85 10.48 -13.52
N PRO A 39 -4.54 11.36 -14.27
CA PRO A 39 -4.89 11.07 -15.66
C PRO A 39 -3.68 10.69 -16.52
N ALA A 40 -2.52 11.31 -16.32
CA ALA A 40 -1.30 10.99 -17.06
C ALA A 40 -0.80 9.56 -16.82
N VAL A 41 -0.92 9.04 -15.58
CA VAL A 41 -0.64 7.63 -15.28
C VAL A 41 -1.63 6.71 -15.99
N MET A 42 -2.93 7.04 -15.99
CA MET A 42 -3.94 6.25 -16.68
C MET A 42 -3.72 6.22 -18.20
N GLU A 43 -3.36 7.35 -18.80
CA GLU A 43 -3.03 7.45 -20.23
C GLU A 43 -1.81 6.59 -20.59
N ALA A 44 -0.76 6.64 -19.78
CA ALA A 44 0.43 5.81 -19.98
C ALA A 44 0.11 4.31 -19.91
N VAL A 45 -0.71 3.90 -18.93
CA VAL A 45 -1.13 2.51 -18.76
C VAL A 45 -2.04 2.04 -19.89
N GLY A 46 -2.92 2.89 -20.40
CA GLY A 46 -3.80 2.59 -21.55
C GLY A 46 -3.15 2.74 -22.93
N SER A 47 -1.81 2.83 -23.01
CA SER A 47 -1.09 3.15 -24.26
C SER A 47 -0.78 1.92 -25.12
N HIS A 48 -0.35 2.21 -26.37
CA HIS A 48 0.12 1.22 -27.33
C HIS A 48 1.38 0.43 -26.88
N LEU A 49 2.04 0.85 -25.80
CA LEU A 49 3.18 0.12 -25.22
C LEU A 49 2.80 -1.29 -24.75
N THR A 50 1.51 -1.57 -24.53
CA THR A 50 0.98 -2.93 -24.27
C THR A 50 1.32 -3.93 -25.37
N ASN A 51 1.56 -3.47 -26.62
CA ASN A 51 1.83 -4.35 -27.75
C ASN A 51 3.26 -4.90 -27.74
N LYS A 52 4.19 -4.30 -26.98
CA LYS A 52 5.61 -4.64 -27.10
C LYS A 52 6.06 -5.71 -26.12
N TYR A 53 6.59 -6.80 -26.68
CA TYR A 53 7.25 -7.86 -25.94
C TYR A 53 8.73 -7.50 -25.69
N ALA A 54 9.15 -7.44 -24.42
CA ALA A 54 10.46 -6.87 -24.04
C ALA A 54 11.17 -7.69 -22.94
N GLU A 55 11.20 -9.03 -23.05
CA GLU A 55 11.95 -9.90 -22.12
C GLU A 55 13.41 -9.51 -22.02
N GLY A 56 13.97 -9.59 -20.83
CA GLY A 56 15.30 -9.09 -20.49
C GLY A 56 15.25 -7.70 -19.90
N TYR A 57 16.35 -6.96 -20.03
CA TYR A 57 16.56 -5.65 -19.44
C TYR A 57 17.04 -4.62 -20.48
N PRO A 58 16.99 -3.30 -20.23
CA PRO A 58 17.43 -2.29 -21.17
C PRO A 58 18.84 -2.54 -21.70
N GLY A 59 18.99 -2.66 -23.00
CA GLY A 59 20.25 -2.97 -23.69
C GLY A 59 20.61 -4.46 -23.74
N ALA A 60 19.82 -5.32 -23.09
CA ALA A 60 20.03 -6.78 -23.07
C ALA A 60 18.68 -7.53 -23.22
N ARG A 61 17.93 -7.17 -24.27
CA ARG A 61 16.62 -7.77 -24.58
C ARG A 61 16.79 -9.05 -25.41
N TYR A 62 15.84 -9.97 -25.25
CA TYR A 62 15.76 -11.17 -26.07
C TYR A 62 15.09 -10.92 -27.43
N TYR A 63 14.43 -9.76 -27.62
CA TYR A 63 13.67 -9.39 -28.80
C TYR A 63 14.18 -8.09 -29.42
N GLY A 64 14.07 -7.95 -30.75
CA GLY A 64 14.36 -6.71 -31.46
C GLY A 64 13.28 -5.65 -31.28
N GLY A 65 13.58 -4.41 -31.70
CA GLY A 65 12.64 -3.30 -31.67
C GLY A 65 12.35 -2.74 -30.27
N CYS A 66 13.32 -2.83 -29.37
CA CYS A 66 13.15 -2.40 -27.96
C CYS A 66 13.75 -1.02 -27.66
N ASP A 67 14.28 -0.29 -28.65
CA ASP A 67 15.00 0.97 -28.44
C ASP A 67 14.21 1.96 -27.57
N TYR A 68 12.96 2.21 -27.89
CA TYR A 68 12.13 3.17 -27.18
C TYR A 68 11.57 2.64 -25.85
N VAL A 69 11.24 1.35 -25.75
CA VAL A 69 10.82 0.78 -24.46
C VAL A 69 11.99 0.67 -23.47
N ASP A 70 13.22 0.57 -23.98
CA ASP A 70 14.44 0.69 -23.17
C ASP A 70 14.56 2.08 -22.56
N GLU A 71 14.25 3.15 -23.31
CA GLU A 71 14.21 4.51 -22.81
C GLU A 71 13.16 4.65 -21.68
N VAL A 72 11.97 4.09 -21.88
CA VAL A 72 10.89 4.10 -20.89
C VAL A 72 11.32 3.42 -19.60
N GLU A 73 11.92 2.25 -19.69
CA GLU A 73 12.34 1.51 -18.49
C GLU A 73 13.52 2.17 -17.79
N ARG A 74 14.53 2.67 -18.54
CA ARG A 74 15.64 3.47 -17.97
C ARG A 74 15.11 4.72 -17.25
N LEU A 75 14.13 5.41 -17.83
CA LEU A 75 13.52 6.58 -17.21
C LEU A 75 12.82 6.23 -15.88
N ALA A 76 12.12 5.09 -15.82
CA ALA A 76 11.51 4.62 -14.57
C ALA A 76 12.56 4.28 -13.52
N ILE A 77 13.63 3.57 -13.92
CA ILE A 77 14.74 3.21 -13.03
C ILE A 77 15.44 4.46 -12.49
N ASP A 78 15.84 5.41 -13.38
CA ASP A 78 16.50 6.64 -12.97
C ASP A 78 15.66 7.45 -11.98
N ARG A 79 14.38 7.61 -12.25
CA ARG A 79 13.49 8.39 -11.39
C ARG A 79 13.32 7.74 -10.03
N VAL A 80 13.14 6.42 -9.96
CA VAL A 80 12.91 5.73 -8.68
C VAL A 80 14.17 5.60 -7.84
N THR A 81 15.34 5.38 -8.45
CA THR A 81 16.62 5.39 -7.73
C THR A 81 16.91 6.76 -7.12
N ARG A 82 16.66 7.84 -7.87
CA ARG A 82 16.79 9.21 -7.35
C ARG A 82 15.76 9.52 -6.25
N LEU A 83 14.52 9.05 -6.42
CA LEU A 83 13.43 9.31 -5.48
C LEU A 83 13.71 8.73 -4.08
N PHE A 84 14.29 7.54 -4.03
CA PHE A 84 14.55 6.83 -2.78
C PHE A 84 16.02 6.82 -2.35
N GLY A 85 16.93 7.29 -3.19
CA GLY A 85 18.38 7.24 -2.91
C GLY A 85 18.91 5.81 -2.88
N ALA A 86 18.41 4.92 -3.75
CA ALA A 86 18.82 3.52 -3.82
C ALA A 86 19.95 3.32 -4.84
N ASP A 87 20.80 2.31 -4.62
CA ASP A 87 21.89 1.96 -5.53
C ASP A 87 21.34 1.33 -6.82
N HIS A 88 20.36 0.41 -6.69
CA HIS A 88 19.74 -0.31 -7.80
C HIS A 88 18.23 -0.40 -7.64
N ALA A 89 17.52 -0.43 -8.76
CA ALA A 89 16.07 -0.62 -8.81
C ALA A 89 15.66 -1.56 -9.95
N ASN A 90 14.75 -2.50 -9.63
CA ASN A 90 14.01 -3.28 -10.61
C ASN A 90 12.56 -2.79 -10.65
N VAL A 91 12.10 -2.34 -11.82
CA VAL A 91 10.75 -1.77 -12.02
C VAL A 91 9.78 -2.73 -12.71
N GLN A 92 10.21 -3.98 -12.98
CA GLN A 92 9.40 -4.96 -13.71
C GLN A 92 8.38 -5.73 -12.84
N PRO A 93 8.45 -5.84 -11.50
CA PRO A 93 7.46 -6.59 -10.73
C PRO A 93 6.03 -6.13 -11.01
N HIS A 94 5.14 -7.11 -11.32
CA HIS A 94 3.73 -6.85 -11.66
C HIS A 94 2.89 -6.49 -10.44
N SER A 95 3.30 -6.95 -9.26
CA SER A 95 2.60 -6.68 -7.99
C SER A 95 3.57 -6.76 -6.81
N GLY A 96 3.16 -6.22 -5.64
CA GLY A 96 3.93 -6.34 -4.39
C GLY A 96 4.20 -7.79 -4.00
N SER A 97 3.22 -8.67 -4.18
CA SER A 97 3.39 -10.11 -3.89
C SER A 97 4.46 -10.75 -4.77
N GLN A 98 4.51 -10.39 -6.07
CA GLN A 98 5.54 -10.89 -6.98
C GLN A 98 6.91 -10.29 -6.69
N ALA A 99 6.98 -9.00 -6.30
CA ALA A 99 8.22 -8.39 -5.83
C ALA A 99 8.78 -9.13 -4.60
N ASN A 100 7.94 -9.41 -3.60
CA ASN A 100 8.34 -10.16 -2.41
C ASN A 100 8.80 -11.58 -2.77
N MET A 101 8.09 -12.27 -3.65
CA MET A 101 8.47 -13.61 -4.11
C MET A 101 9.79 -13.62 -4.89
N ALA A 102 10.06 -12.61 -5.70
CA ALA A 102 11.35 -12.47 -6.40
C ALA A 102 12.50 -12.26 -5.39
N VAL A 103 12.30 -11.45 -4.35
CA VAL A 103 13.29 -11.28 -3.28
C VAL A 103 13.54 -12.61 -2.56
N TYR A 104 12.50 -13.36 -2.22
CA TYR A 104 12.67 -14.67 -1.59
C TYR A 104 13.40 -15.65 -2.52
N ALA A 105 13.07 -15.70 -3.81
CA ALA A 105 13.75 -16.54 -4.77
C ALA A 105 15.24 -16.16 -4.95
N ALA A 106 15.58 -14.87 -4.80
CA ALA A 106 16.96 -14.40 -4.89
C ALA A 106 17.82 -14.76 -3.68
N LEU A 107 17.22 -14.75 -2.47
CA LEU A 107 17.98 -14.77 -1.21
C LEU A 107 17.82 -16.08 -0.42
N LEU A 108 16.79 -16.86 -0.69
CA LEU A 108 16.38 -18.00 0.13
C LEU A 108 16.31 -19.30 -0.69
N GLN A 109 16.33 -20.41 0.03
CA GLN A 109 15.99 -21.74 -0.47
C GLN A 109 14.69 -22.23 0.20
N PRO A 110 13.91 -23.12 -0.45
CA PRO A 110 12.76 -23.73 0.21
C PRO A 110 13.14 -24.37 1.55
N GLY A 111 12.36 -24.08 2.60
CA GLY A 111 12.62 -24.52 3.95
C GLY A 111 13.47 -23.56 4.79
N ASP A 112 14.05 -22.52 4.22
CA ASP A 112 14.75 -21.48 5.01
C ASP A 112 13.79 -20.79 5.98
N ARG A 113 14.28 -20.40 7.15
CA ARG A 113 13.50 -19.69 8.16
C ARG A 113 13.41 -18.21 7.85
N ILE A 114 12.19 -17.68 7.91
CA ILE A 114 11.87 -16.27 7.79
C ILE A 114 11.16 -15.76 9.04
N LEU A 115 11.38 -14.49 9.39
CA LEU A 115 10.73 -13.84 10.52
C LEU A 115 10.00 -12.58 10.02
N GLY A 116 8.67 -12.58 10.06
CA GLY A 116 7.82 -11.49 9.62
C GLY A 116 6.89 -11.00 10.72
N MET A 117 6.19 -9.88 10.48
CA MET A 117 5.17 -9.40 11.40
C MET A 117 3.94 -10.31 11.38
N ASN A 118 3.39 -10.63 12.55
CA ASN A 118 2.17 -11.40 12.69
C ASN A 118 1.02 -10.73 11.93
N LEU A 119 0.29 -11.51 11.12
CA LEU A 119 -0.81 -11.01 10.30
C LEU A 119 -1.89 -10.29 11.13
N SER A 120 -2.23 -10.84 12.31
CA SER A 120 -3.21 -10.26 13.23
C SER A 120 -2.72 -8.99 13.93
N HIS A 121 -1.41 -8.72 13.91
CA HIS A 121 -0.80 -7.50 14.45
C HIS A 121 -0.46 -6.46 13.38
N GLY A 122 -0.93 -6.68 12.15
CA GLY A 122 -0.76 -5.74 11.04
C GLY A 122 0.18 -6.19 9.93
N GLY A 123 0.73 -7.41 9.97
CA GLY A 123 1.58 -7.97 8.91
C GLY A 123 0.86 -8.14 7.57
N HIS A 124 1.60 -8.54 6.54
CA HIS A 124 1.05 -8.83 5.21
C HIS A 124 1.03 -10.34 4.95
N LEU A 125 0.10 -10.81 4.10
CA LEU A 125 -0.04 -12.22 3.73
C LEU A 125 1.29 -12.81 3.21
N THR A 126 2.04 -12.06 2.43
CA THR A 126 3.32 -12.50 1.85
C THR A 126 4.49 -12.52 2.84
N HIS A 127 4.27 -12.15 4.11
CA HIS A 127 5.30 -12.18 5.16
C HIS A 127 5.27 -13.50 5.97
N GLY A 128 4.84 -14.61 5.36
CA GLY A 128 4.87 -15.93 5.99
C GLY A 128 3.52 -16.55 6.29
N SER A 129 2.39 -15.92 5.90
CA SER A 129 1.06 -16.53 6.10
C SER A 129 0.95 -17.87 5.36
N LYS A 130 0.39 -18.88 6.02
CA LYS A 130 0.14 -20.22 5.46
C LYS A 130 -0.75 -20.19 4.21
N ALA A 131 -1.55 -19.15 4.00
CA ALA A 131 -2.35 -18.95 2.80
C ALA A 131 -1.52 -18.47 1.60
N SER A 132 -0.34 -17.91 1.82
CA SER A 132 0.58 -17.37 0.82
C SER A 132 1.67 -18.39 0.46
N LEU A 133 2.29 -18.21 -0.72
CA LEU A 133 3.49 -18.98 -1.10
C LEU A 133 4.60 -18.87 -0.05
N SER A 134 4.77 -17.70 0.58
CA SER A 134 5.79 -17.50 1.60
C SER A 134 5.65 -18.48 2.78
N GLY A 135 4.44 -18.72 3.26
CA GLY A 135 4.20 -19.68 4.35
C GLY A 135 4.10 -21.15 3.90
N LYS A 136 4.12 -21.40 2.58
CA LYS A 136 4.15 -22.76 2.01
C LYS A 136 5.57 -23.24 1.70
N TYR A 137 6.45 -22.31 1.28
CA TYR A 137 7.82 -22.64 0.86
C TYR A 137 8.86 -22.46 1.98
N PHE A 138 8.57 -21.58 2.97
CA PHE A 138 9.52 -21.24 4.03
C PHE A 138 8.97 -21.58 5.41
N GLU A 139 9.87 -21.84 6.36
CA GLU A 139 9.54 -21.97 7.76
C GLU A 139 9.32 -20.57 8.35
N ALA A 140 8.05 -20.17 8.45
CA ALA A 140 7.68 -18.81 8.85
C ALA A 140 7.49 -18.69 10.35
N HIS A 141 8.19 -17.73 10.93
CA HIS A 141 8.06 -17.29 12.32
C HIS A 141 7.58 -15.83 12.35
N PHE A 142 7.05 -15.40 13.51
CA PHE A 142 6.39 -14.10 13.60
C PHE A 142 6.84 -13.34 14.86
N TYR A 143 7.08 -12.03 14.67
CA TYR A 143 7.11 -11.08 15.75
C TYR A 143 5.77 -10.33 15.83
N GLY A 144 5.51 -9.69 16.97
CA GLY A 144 4.27 -8.97 17.21
C GLY A 144 4.49 -7.58 17.77
N VAL A 145 3.41 -7.06 18.34
CA VAL A 145 3.41 -5.80 19.09
C VAL A 145 3.30 -6.12 20.59
N ASP A 146 3.75 -5.19 21.40
CA ASP A 146 3.56 -5.23 22.84
C ASP A 146 2.07 -5.11 23.20
N PRO A 147 1.57 -5.90 24.17
CA PRO A 147 0.13 -5.92 24.49
C PRO A 147 -0.39 -4.64 25.14
N GLU A 148 0.45 -3.84 25.78
CA GLU A 148 0.02 -2.61 26.47
C GLU A 148 0.07 -1.41 25.53
N THR A 149 1.16 -1.28 24.74
CA THR A 149 1.38 -0.14 23.86
C THR A 149 0.85 -0.36 22.45
N GLU A 150 0.61 -1.61 22.06
CA GLU A 150 0.25 -2.04 20.70
C GLU A 150 1.26 -1.56 19.64
N THR A 151 2.51 -1.35 20.04
CA THR A 151 3.63 -0.98 19.15
C THR A 151 4.65 -2.12 19.06
N ILE A 152 5.48 -2.12 18.01
CA ILE A 152 6.49 -3.16 17.80
C ILE A 152 7.44 -3.19 19.02
N ASP A 153 7.50 -4.35 19.71
CA ASP A 153 8.47 -4.63 20.76
C ASP A 153 9.78 -5.12 20.09
N TYR A 154 10.72 -4.22 19.94
CA TYR A 154 12.01 -4.54 19.31
C TYR A 154 12.90 -5.44 20.16
N ASP A 155 12.71 -5.45 21.47
CA ASP A 155 13.48 -6.33 22.36
C ASP A 155 12.91 -7.76 22.30
N ALA A 156 11.58 -7.91 22.19
CA ALA A 156 10.97 -9.19 21.88
C ALA A 156 11.35 -9.68 20.47
N LEU A 157 11.37 -8.79 19.46
CA LEU A 157 11.87 -9.12 18.13
C LEU A 157 13.30 -9.67 18.18
N ALA A 158 14.21 -9.04 18.93
CA ALA A 158 15.58 -9.50 19.07
C ALA A 158 15.66 -10.88 19.72
N ARG A 159 14.91 -11.13 20.79
CA ARG A 159 14.83 -12.46 21.43
C ARG A 159 14.33 -13.55 20.48
N VAL A 160 13.25 -13.28 19.75
CA VAL A 160 12.72 -14.22 18.75
C VAL A 160 13.71 -14.45 17.61
N ALA A 161 14.38 -13.41 17.12
CA ALA A 161 15.39 -13.56 16.08
C ALA A 161 16.58 -14.40 16.52
N GLU A 162 17.03 -14.26 17.79
CA GLU A 162 18.11 -15.05 18.37
C GLU A 162 17.73 -16.53 18.52
N GLU A 163 16.50 -16.81 18.94
CA GLU A 163 15.97 -18.18 19.09
C GLU A 163 15.78 -18.85 17.71
N VAL A 164 15.14 -18.16 16.78
CA VAL A 164 14.76 -18.69 15.47
C VAL A 164 15.95 -18.77 14.50
N ARG A 165 16.90 -17.84 14.61
CA ARG A 165 18.02 -17.69 13.65
C ARG A 165 17.51 -17.68 12.21
N PRO A 166 16.64 -16.72 11.84
CA PRO A 166 16.11 -16.64 10.49
C PRO A 166 17.19 -16.24 9.50
N LYS A 167 17.03 -16.62 8.24
CA LYS A 167 17.87 -16.16 7.14
C LYS A 167 17.47 -14.80 6.62
N LEU A 168 16.18 -14.45 6.79
CA LEU A 168 15.61 -13.17 6.40
C LEU A 168 14.64 -12.67 7.48
N ILE A 169 14.77 -11.40 7.85
CA ILE A 169 13.78 -10.68 8.66
C ILE A 169 13.05 -9.67 7.77
N ILE A 170 11.73 -9.65 7.85
CA ILE A 170 10.86 -8.80 7.04
C ILE A 170 10.27 -7.73 7.95
N ALA A 171 10.65 -6.48 7.73
CA ALA A 171 10.00 -5.32 8.32
C ALA A 171 8.96 -4.74 7.37
N GLY A 172 7.97 -4.04 7.92
CA GLY A 172 6.87 -3.47 7.15
C GLY A 172 5.52 -4.10 7.50
N ALA A 173 4.46 -3.35 7.26
CA ALA A 173 3.13 -3.73 7.70
C ALA A 173 2.03 -3.19 6.77
N SER A 174 0.88 -3.88 6.77
CA SER A 174 -0.35 -3.45 6.07
C SER A 174 -1.29 -2.64 6.96
N ALA A 175 -1.17 -2.80 8.29
CA ALA A 175 -2.08 -2.22 9.26
C ALA A 175 -1.35 -1.87 10.57
N TYR A 176 -0.31 -1.05 10.46
CA TYR A 176 0.46 -0.55 11.61
C TYR A 176 0.51 0.97 11.56
N PRO A 177 -0.08 1.67 12.55
CA PRO A 177 -0.28 3.10 12.47
C PRO A 177 0.89 3.94 12.99
N ARG A 178 1.99 3.33 13.44
CA ARG A 178 3.12 4.03 14.03
C ARG A 178 4.36 4.02 13.14
N VAL A 179 5.32 4.87 13.44
CA VAL A 179 6.62 4.89 12.78
C VAL A 179 7.37 3.57 13.04
N ILE A 180 8.01 3.04 12.01
CA ILE A 180 8.88 1.86 12.09
C ILE A 180 10.33 2.32 12.19
N ASP A 181 11.05 1.83 13.21
CA ASP A 181 12.47 2.08 13.40
C ASP A 181 13.31 1.04 12.66
N PHE A 182 13.74 1.39 11.46
CA PHE A 182 14.55 0.50 10.61
C PHE A 182 15.99 0.31 11.13
N ALA A 183 16.51 1.25 11.90
CA ALA A 183 17.83 1.10 12.52
C ALA A 183 17.82 -0.01 13.57
N ARG A 184 16.76 -0.12 14.37
CA ARG A 184 16.58 -1.22 15.33
C ARG A 184 16.42 -2.56 14.61
N PHE A 185 15.67 -2.62 13.50
CA PHE A 185 15.62 -3.83 12.67
C PHE A 185 16.98 -4.23 12.13
N ARG A 186 17.78 -3.27 11.63
CA ARG A 186 19.14 -3.53 11.14
C ARG A 186 20.03 -4.11 12.25
N ALA A 187 20.02 -3.53 13.44
CA ALA A 187 20.78 -4.03 14.58
C ALA A 187 20.42 -5.49 14.93
N VAL A 188 19.12 -5.83 14.90
CA VAL A 188 18.66 -7.21 15.14
C VAL A 188 19.12 -8.16 14.03
N THR A 189 19.00 -7.77 12.75
CA THR A 189 19.45 -8.64 11.65
C THR A 189 20.96 -8.86 11.66
N ASP A 190 21.76 -7.84 12.00
CA ASP A 190 23.21 -7.95 12.14
C ASP A 190 23.59 -8.93 13.26
N SER A 191 22.88 -8.91 14.39
CA SER A 191 23.19 -9.79 15.53
C SER A 191 22.99 -11.29 15.23
N VAL A 192 22.14 -11.62 14.25
CA VAL A 192 21.85 -13.01 13.86
C VAL A 192 22.38 -13.39 12.48
N GLY A 193 22.96 -12.45 11.73
CA GLY A 193 23.50 -12.67 10.39
C GLY A 193 22.41 -12.87 9.32
N ALA A 194 21.24 -12.26 9.50
CA ALA A 194 20.12 -12.34 8.58
C ALA A 194 20.12 -11.19 7.58
N TYR A 195 19.47 -11.38 6.41
CA TYR A 195 19.10 -10.28 5.53
C TYR A 195 17.96 -9.46 6.14
N LEU A 196 17.99 -8.13 5.94
CA LEU A 196 16.85 -7.25 6.21
C LEU A 196 16.13 -6.91 4.92
N MET A 197 14.91 -7.41 4.78
CA MET A 197 13.98 -6.98 3.75
C MET A 197 12.95 -6.02 4.36
N VAL A 198 12.70 -4.89 3.70
CA VAL A 198 11.63 -3.98 4.11
C VAL A 198 10.57 -3.90 3.03
N ASP A 199 9.35 -4.30 3.35
CA ASP A 199 8.17 -4.05 2.53
C ASP A 199 7.55 -2.71 2.96
N MET A 200 7.90 -1.63 2.23
CA MET A 200 7.37 -0.29 2.51
C MET A 200 6.11 0.04 1.70
N ALA A 201 5.40 -0.96 1.18
CA ALA A 201 4.26 -0.76 0.27
C ALA A 201 3.24 0.26 0.78
N HIS A 202 2.88 0.23 2.06
CA HIS A 202 1.93 1.16 2.65
C HIS A 202 2.46 2.57 2.83
N ILE A 203 3.73 2.70 3.15
CA ILE A 203 4.36 3.99 3.49
C ILE A 203 5.25 4.54 2.37
N GLY A 204 5.32 3.88 1.20
CA GLY A 204 6.25 4.24 0.12
C GLY A 204 6.13 5.69 -0.34
N GLY A 205 4.93 6.24 -0.40
CA GLY A 205 4.73 7.67 -0.70
C GLY A 205 5.22 8.60 0.40
N LEU A 206 5.03 8.21 1.67
CA LEU A 206 5.51 8.98 2.83
C LEU A 206 7.04 8.99 2.89
N VAL A 207 7.67 7.84 2.60
CA VAL A 207 9.13 7.72 2.51
C VAL A 207 9.67 8.57 1.35
N ALA A 208 9.07 8.49 0.16
CA ALA A 208 9.45 9.27 -1.01
C ALA A 208 9.40 10.79 -0.74
N ALA A 209 8.44 11.23 0.05
CA ALA A 209 8.27 12.64 0.44
C ALA A 209 9.11 13.07 1.65
N GLY A 210 9.84 12.15 2.28
CA GLY A 210 10.59 12.41 3.52
C GLY A 210 9.71 12.74 4.73
N VAL A 211 8.48 12.19 4.75
CA VAL A 211 7.52 12.33 5.86
C VAL A 211 7.59 11.15 6.83
N HIS A 212 8.09 10.01 6.36
CA HIS A 212 8.42 8.84 7.17
C HIS A 212 9.91 8.50 6.97
N PRO A 213 10.63 8.00 7.99
CA PRO A 213 12.00 7.55 7.83
C PRO A 213 12.17 6.56 6.68
N SER A 214 13.28 6.68 5.93
CA SER A 214 13.59 5.77 4.83
C SER A 214 14.21 4.46 5.33
N PRO A 215 13.77 3.29 4.83
CA PRO A 215 14.41 2.02 5.08
C PRO A 215 15.69 1.80 4.25
N VAL A 216 15.85 2.53 3.14
CA VAL A 216 16.91 2.27 2.13
C VAL A 216 18.31 2.25 2.73
N PRO A 217 18.71 3.14 3.65
CA PRO A 217 20.04 3.08 4.27
C PRO A 217 20.30 1.84 5.13
N TYR A 218 19.25 1.17 5.58
CA TYR A 218 19.35 0.06 6.54
C TYR A 218 19.09 -1.31 5.91
N ALA A 219 18.21 -1.39 4.94
CA ALA A 219 17.78 -2.64 4.33
C ALA A 219 18.78 -3.18 3.30
N ASP A 220 18.84 -4.50 3.16
CA ASP A 220 19.54 -5.14 2.04
C ASP A 220 18.67 -5.07 0.77
N VAL A 221 17.34 -5.23 0.94
CA VAL A 221 16.34 -5.11 -0.12
C VAL A 221 15.09 -4.41 0.40
N VAL A 222 14.52 -3.55 -0.43
CA VAL A 222 13.25 -2.86 -0.15
C VAL A 222 12.27 -3.17 -1.27
N THR A 223 11.05 -3.57 -0.93
CA THR A 223 9.95 -3.70 -1.89
C THR A 223 8.89 -2.63 -1.65
N CYS A 224 8.24 -2.19 -2.72
CA CYS A 224 7.17 -1.21 -2.63
C CYS A 224 6.14 -1.44 -3.73
N THR A 225 4.85 -1.39 -3.38
CA THR A 225 3.79 -1.22 -4.38
C THR A 225 3.75 0.21 -4.88
N THR A 226 3.34 0.40 -6.12
CA THR A 226 3.30 1.74 -6.74
C THR A 226 1.96 2.47 -6.60
N HIS A 227 0.89 1.76 -6.19
CA HIS A 227 -0.50 2.23 -6.28
C HIS A 227 -1.16 2.64 -4.94
N LYS A 228 -0.43 2.65 -3.81
CA LYS A 228 -0.95 3.05 -2.50
C LYS A 228 -0.64 4.53 -2.22
N THR A 229 0.09 4.81 -1.15
CA THR A 229 0.52 6.19 -0.87
C THR A 229 1.38 6.81 -1.96
N LEU A 230 2.10 6.00 -2.75
CA LEU A 230 2.89 6.49 -3.89
C LEU A 230 2.03 6.98 -5.08
N ARG A 231 0.73 6.62 -5.12
CA ARG A 231 -0.28 7.14 -6.06
C ARG A 231 -0.02 6.85 -7.54
N GLY A 232 0.65 5.74 -7.84
CA GLY A 232 0.96 5.32 -9.21
C GLY A 232 0.04 4.22 -9.75
N PRO A 233 0.43 3.57 -10.85
CA PRO A 233 -0.29 2.44 -11.41
C PRO A 233 -0.18 1.22 -10.49
N ARG A 234 -1.08 0.24 -10.65
CA ARG A 234 -0.94 -1.05 -9.98
C ARG A 234 0.31 -1.76 -10.47
N GLY A 235 1.20 -2.07 -9.55
CA GLY A 235 2.49 -2.68 -9.80
C GLY A 235 3.38 -2.59 -8.57
N ALA A 236 4.64 -2.94 -8.71
CA ALA A 236 5.64 -2.83 -7.65
C ALA A 236 7.04 -2.56 -8.18
N ILE A 237 7.94 -2.28 -7.26
CA ILE A 237 9.39 -2.10 -7.48
C ILE A 237 10.16 -2.89 -6.42
N ILE A 238 11.40 -3.20 -6.74
CA ILE A 238 12.40 -3.70 -5.79
C ILE A 238 13.59 -2.75 -5.84
N LEU A 239 14.02 -2.27 -4.68
CA LEU A 239 15.25 -1.51 -4.49
C LEU A 239 16.23 -2.37 -3.73
N CYS A 240 17.51 -2.35 -4.06
CA CYS A 240 18.49 -3.12 -3.32
C CYS A 240 19.89 -2.48 -3.40
N ARG A 241 20.81 -3.01 -2.60
CA ARG A 241 22.23 -2.68 -2.69
C ARG A 241 22.80 -3.27 -3.98
N ASP A 242 23.82 -2.62 -4.55
CA ASP A 242 24.49 -3.03 -5.80
C ASP A 242 24.93 -4.50 -5.80
N GLU A 243 25.40 -5.00 -4.68
CA GLU A 243 25.88 -6.39 -4.54
C GLU A 243 24.78 -7.44 -4.75
N LEU A 244 23.49 -7.05 -4.59
CA LEU A 244 22.32 -7.90 -4.79
C LEU A 244 21.67 -7.72 -6.15
N ALA A 245 22.03 -6.67 -6.89
CA ALA A 245 21.37 -6.26 -8.14
C ALA A 245 21.19 -7.42 -9.12
N LYS A 246 22.27 -8.14 -9.46
CA LYS A 246 22.22 -9.27 -10.40
C LYS A 246 21.34 -10.43 -9.93
N LYS A 247 21.31 -10.70 -8.61
CA LYS A 247 20.48 -11.77 -8.04
C LYS A 247 19.01 -11.38 -8.12
N ILE A 248 18.70 -10.13 -7.79
CA ILE A 248 17.32 -9.60 -7.85
C ILE A 248 16.82 -9.59 -9.29
N ASP A 249 17.61 -9.05 -10.22
CA ASP A 249 17.21 -9.00 -11.63
C ASP A 249 16.99 -10.40 -12.20
N SER A 250 17.89 -11.35 -11.94
CA SER A 250 17.72 -12.74 -12.36
C SER A 250 16.52 -13.42 -11.71
N ALA A 251 16.19 -13.09 -10.47
CA ALA A 251 15.02 -13.64 -9.78
C ALA A 251 13.70 -13.05 -10.30
N VAL A 252 13.70 -11.80 -10.76
CA VAL A 252 12.54 -11.22 -11.46
C VAL A 252 12.42 -11.84 -12.84
N PHE A 253 13.41 -11.69 -13.69
CA PHE A 253 13.44 -12.29 -15.03
C PHE A 253 14.77 -13.04 -15.26
N PRO A 254 14.73 -14.32 -15.63
CA PRO A 254 13.55 -15.16 -15.93
C PRO A 254 12.97 -15.91 -14.71
N GLY A 255 13.38 -15.59 -13.48
CA GLY A 255 13.11 -16.41 -12.29
C GLY A 255 11.63 -16.54 -11.93
N THR A 256 10.89 -15.43 -11.88
CA THR A 256 9.49 -15.40 -11.43
C THR A 256 8.52 -14.76 -12.43
N GLN A 257 9.03 -14.05 -13.44
CA GLN A 257 8.25 -13.38 -14.48
C GLN A 257 8.85 -13.63 -15.87
N GLY A 258 8.02 -13.42 -16.90
CA GLY A 258 8.41 -13.37 -18.31
C GLY A 258 8.44 -11.92 -18.82
N GLY A 259 7.72 -11.63 -19.92
CA GLY A 259 7.68 -10.30 -20.54
C GLY A 259 7.17 -9.22 -19.58
N PRO A 260 7.91 -8.11 -19.41
CA PRO A 260 7.48 -7.00 -18.58
C PRO A 260 6.30 -6.25 -19.20
N LEU A 261 5.47 -5.64 -18.36
CA LEU A 261 4.33 -4.83 -18.78
C LEU A 261 4.79 -3.40 -19.08
N MET A 262 5.25 -3.14 -20.32
CA MET A 262 5.89 -1.88 -20.67
C MET A 262 4.97 -0.66 -20.51
N HIS A 263 3.66 -0.80 -20.75
CA HIS A 263 2.65 0.22 -20.49
C HIS A 263 2.51 0.53 -18.99
N VAL A 264 2.64 -0.44 -18.11
CA VAL A 264 2.64 -0.23 -16.65
C VAL A 264 3.95 0.41 -16.21
N ILE A 265 5.10 0.01 -16.78
CA ILE A 265 6.40 0.65 -16.50
C ILE A 265 6.37 2.12 -16.91
N ALA A 266 5.74 2.45 -18.05
CA ALA A 266 5.51 3.85 -18.45
C ALA A 266 4.67 4.60 -17.40
N GLY A 267 3.60 4.01 -16.90
CA GLY A 267 2.81 4.57 -15.80
C GLY A 267 3.62 4.77 -14.51
N LYS A 268 4.53 3.82 -14.18
CA LYS A 268 5.47 3.98 -13.07
C LYS A 268 6.44 5.14 -13.30
N ALA A 269 6.96 5.30 -14.52
CA ALA A 269 7.84 6.42 -14.86
C ALA A 269 7.14 7.79 -14.67
N VAL A 270 5.86 7.90 -15.05
CA VAL A 270 5.04 9.10 -14.77
C VAL A 270 4.89 9.31 -13.27
N CYS A 271 4.46 8.30 -12.54
CA CYS A 271 4.28 8.35 -11.09
C CYS A 271 5.54 8.83 -10.35
N PHE A 272 6.72 8.29 -10.68
CA PHE A 272 7.97 8.70 -10.06
C PHE A 272 8.37 10.12 -10.44
N GLY A 273 8.05 10.55 -11.68
CA GLY A 273 8.21 11.92 -12.11
C GLY A 273 7.36 12.91 -11.32
N GLU A 274 6.11 12.55 -11.03
CA GLU A 274 5.21 13.31 -10.17
C GLU A 274 5.71 13.32 -8.71
N ALA A 275 6.18 12.18 -8.20
CA ALA A 275 6.66 12.04 -6.82
C ALA A 275 7.94 12.84 -6.55
N LEU A 276 8.76 13.14 -7.56
CA LEU A 276 9.92 14.01 -7.48
C LEU A 276 9.57 15.50 -7.37
N GLN A 277 8.31 15.90 -7.59
CA GLN A 277 7.90 17.30 -7.55
C GLN A 277 7.62 17.77 -6.11
N PRO A 278 7.87 19.05 -5.77
CA PRO A 278 7.57 19.59 -4.43
C PRO A 278 6.09 19.44 -4.02
N ALA A 279 5.17 19.48 -5.00
CA ALA A 279 3.74 19.30 -4.75
C ALA A 279 3.41 17.91 -4.15
N PHE A 280 4.17 16.88 -4.49
CA PHE A 280 3.97 15.54 -3.91
C PHE A 280 4.33 15.52 -2.43
N ARG A 281 5.39 16.23 -2.02
CA ARG A 281 5.74 16.36 -0.60
C ARG A 281 4.63 17.06 0.19
N ALA A 282 4.11 18.16 -0.34
CA ALA A 282 2.98 18.87 0.29
C ALA A 282 1.74 17.97 0.41
N TYR A 283 1.44 17.19 -0.64
CA TYR A 283 0.37 16.20 -0.61
C TYR A 283 0.56 15.16 0.51
N GLN A 284 1.74 14.55 0.64
CA GLN A 284 1.99 13.54 1.68
C GLN A 284 1.96 14.13 3.09
N GLN A 285 2.41 15.37 3.27
CA GLN A 285 2.26 16.08 4.54
C GLN A 285 0.78 16.28 4.89
N GLN A 286 -0.05 16.61 3.90
CA GLN A 286 -1.49 16.73 4.12
C GLN A 286 -2.14 15.38 4.43
N VAL A 287 -1.70 14.29 3.80
CA VAL A 287 -2.17 12.93 4.11
C VAL A 287 -1.99 12.61 5.60
N VAL A 288 -0.81 12.88 6.16
CA VAL A 288 -0.52 12.63 7.58
C VAL A 288 -1.32 13.55 8.50
N LYS A 289 -1.43 14.84 8.17
CA LYS A 289 -2.26 15.78 8.93
C LYS A 289 -3.74 15.35 8.94
N ASN A 290 -4.25 14.97 7.80
CA ASN A 290 -5.61 14.45 7.66
C ASN A 290 -5.84 13.21 8.52
N ALA A 291 -4.88 12.28 8.53
CA ALA A 291 -4.97 11.08 9.35
C ALA A 291 -4.97 11.43 10.85
N ALA A 292 -4.12 12.35 11.29
CA ALA A 292 -4.08 12.81 12.69
C ALA A 292 -5.41 13.45 13.12
N VAL A 293 -5.98 14.33 12.29
CA VAL A 293 -7.27 14.99 12.59
C VAL A 293 -8.43 14.02 12.59
N LEU A 294 -8.47 13.07 11.65
CA LEU A 294 -9.49 12.03 11.64
C LEU A 294 -9.39 11.15 12.89
N ALA A 295 -8.16 10.76 13.27
CA ALA A 295 -7.91 9.98 14.48
C ALA A 295 -8.37 10.71 15.76
N GLU A 296 -8.00 11.99 15.90
CA GLU A 296 -8.42 12.83 17.01
C GLU A 296 -9.96 12.94 17.09
N THR A 297 -10.62 13.16 15.95
CA THR A 297 -12.08 13.28 15.90
C THR A 297 -12.78 11.99 16.32
N LEU A 298 -12.28 10.83 15.87
CA LEU A 298 -12.81 9.53 16.29
C LEU A 298 -12.62 9.30 17.79
N GLN A 299 -11.46 9.68 18.36
CA GLN A 299 -11.20 9.55 19.78
C GLN A 299 -12.09 10.48 20.61
N GLN A 300 -12.32 11.72 20.17
CA GLN A 300 -13.29 12.65 20.78
C GLN A 300 -14.71 12.09 20.75
N GLY A 301 -15.07 11.33 19.71
CA GLY A 301 -16.29 10.55 19.60
C GLY A 301 -16.29 9.25 20.44
N GLY A 302 -15.28 9.02 21.27
CA GLY A 302 -15.19 7.86 22.16
C GLY A 302 -14.77 6.55 21.48
N VAL A 303 -14.18 6.61 20.28
CA VAL A 303 -13.66 5.43 19.59
C VAL A 303 -12.21 5.18 20.02
N ARG A 304 -11.91 3.99 20.50
CA ARG A 304 -10.54 3.58 20.80
C ARG A 304 -9.76 3.36 19.50
N LEU A 305 -8.57 3.90 19.42
CA LEU A 305 -7.63 3.62 18.33
C LEU A 305 -6.50 2.71 18.83
N VAL A 306 -6.14 1.73 18.02
CA VAL A 306 -4.99 0.86 18.27
C VAL A 306 -3.74 1.71 18.43
N SER A 307 -2.90 1.41 19.39
CA SER A 307 -1.70 2.16 19.79
C SER A 307 -1.96 3.63 20.16
N GLY A 308 -3.19 4.02 20.44
CA GLY A 308 -3.55 5.37 20.86
C GLY A 308 -3.52 6.42 19.76
N GLY A 309 -3.54 6.06 18.45
CA GLY A 309 -3.59 7.02 17.35
C GLY A 309 -2.76 6.64 16.13
N THR A 310 -2.23 7.63 15.39
CA THR A 310 -1.47 7.40 14.17
C THR A 310 -0.35 8.41 13.97
N ASP A 311 0.78 7.96 13.39
CA ASP A 311 1.90 8.78 12.94
C ASP A 311 2.01 8.81 11.40
N ASN A 312 1.13 8.09 10.69
CA ASN A 312 1.20 7.92 9.24
C ASN A 312 -0.16 8.19 8.55
N HIS A 313 -0.49 7.48 7.50
CA HIS A 313 -1.67 7.65 6.65
C HIS A 313 -2.88 6.82 7.07
N LEU A 314 -2.75 5.93 8.04
CA LEU A 314 -3.80 5.00 8.44
C LEU A 314 -3.99 4.93 9.95
N MET A 315 -5.16 4.45 10.36
CA MET A 315 -5.47 4.11 11.75
C MET A 315 -6.34 2.85 11.81
N LEU A 316 -6.32 2.19 12.97
CA LEU A 316 -7.19 1.07 13.28
C LEU A 316 -8.17 1.50 14.39
N ALA A 317 -9.44 1.57 14.06
CA ALA A 317 -10.52 1.90 14.99
C ALA A 317 -11.11 0.62 15.60
N ASP A 318 -11.05 0.49 16.93
CA ASP A 318 -11.72 -0.57 17.68
C ASP A 318 -13.21 -0.20 17.82
N VAL A 319 -14.02 -0.72 16.92
CA VAL A 319 -15.48 -0.50 16.92
C VAL A 319 -16.20 -1.52 17.80
N TYR A 320 -15.55 -2.63 18.17
CA TYR A 320 -16.14 -3.65 19.04
C TYR A 320 -16.34 -3.13 20.47
N SER A 321 -15.44 -2.28 20.94
CA SER A 321 -15.60 -1.58 22.24
C SER A 321 -16.83 -0.66 22.29
N ARG A 322 -17.41 -0.32 21.12
CA ARG A 322 -18.64 0.46 20.96
C ARG A 322 -19.85 -0.40 20.60
N GLY A 323 -19.76 -1.73 20.76
CA GLY A 323 -20.85 -2.68 20.55
C GLY A 323 -21.10 -3.08 19.09
N ARG A 324 -20.15 -2.81 18.17
CA ARG A 324 -20.27 -3.21 16.77
C ARG A 324 -19.05 -4.03 16.33
N THR A 325 -19.27 -5.08 15.57
CA THR A 325 -18.17 -5.81 14.96
C THR A 325 -17.61 -5.04 13.75
N GLY A 326 -16.36 -5.33 13.36
CA GLY A 326 -15.77 -4.77 12.16
C GLY A 326 -16.59 -5.06 10.90
N ALA A 327 -17.16 -6.26 10.78
CA ALA A 327 -18.05 -6.61 9.66
C ALA A 327 -19.31 -5.74 9.63
N GLN A 328 -20.01 -5.61 10.76
CA GLN A 328 -21.19 -4.73 10.84
C GLN A 328 -20.86 -3.28 10.50
N MET A 329 -19.72 -2.79 10.98
CA MET A 329 -19.33 -1.41 10.70
C MET A 329 -18.93 -1.21 9.24
N GLN A 330 -18.24 -2.16 8.62
CA GLN A 330 -17.95 -2.13 7.19
C GLN A 330 -19.24 -2.03 6.35
N ASP A 331 -20.25 -2.85 6.67
CA ASP A 331 -21.53 -2.85 5.95
C ASP A 331 -22.30 -1.52 6.13
N LEU A 332 -22.28 -0.94 7.35
CA LEU A 332 -22.88 0.37 7.62
C LEU A 332 -22.20 1.50 6.86
N LEU A 333 -20.86 1.49 6.82
CA LEU A 333 -20.07 2.49 6.09
C LEU A 333 -20.37 2.40 4.58
N ASP A 334 -20.31 1.20 4.02
CA ASP A 334 -20.59 0.97 2.59
C ASP A 334 -22.02 1.43 2.24
N ALA A 335 -23.01 1.09 3.06
CA ALA A 335 -24.38 1.55 2.90
C ALA A 335 -24.52 3.09 2.94
N ALA A 336 -23.60 3.78 3.59
CA ALA A 336 -23.56 5.24 3.68
C ALA A 336 -22.60 5.90 2.67
N ASN A 337 -22.12 5.17 1.65
CA ASN A 337 -21.15 5.61 0.65
C ASN A 337 -19.77 5.96 1.24
N ILE A 338 -19.37 5.29 2.31
CA ILE A 338 -18.00 5.37 2.88
C ILE A 338 -17.35 4.01 2.70
N THR A 339 -16.34 3.95 1.85
CA THR A 339 -15.63 2.69 1.55
C THR A 339 -14.48 2.50 2.54
N ALA A 340 -14.54 1.45 3.35
CA ALA A 340 -13.49 1.06 4.30
C ALA A 340 -13.43 -0.47 4.40
N ASN A 341 -12.44 -1.02 5.10
CA ASN A 341 -12.37 -2.46 5.31
C ASN A 341 -12.35 -2.82 6.80
N LYS A 342 -13.07 -3.88 7.15
CA LYS A 342 -12.90 -4.54 8.44
C LYS A 342 -11.47 -5.04 8.58
N ASN A 343 -10.93 -4.98 9.79
CA ASN A 343 -9.57 -5.40 10.09
C ASN A 343 -9.48 -6.00 11.49
N THR A 344 -8.72 -7.09 11.63
CA THR A 344 -8.33 -7.54 12.95
C THR A 344 -7.50 -6.48 13.65
N ILE A 345 -7.66 -6.35 14.95
CA ILE A 345 -6.79 -5.54 15.80
C ILE A 345 -5.82 -6.47 16.56
N PRO A 346 -4.69 -5.99 17.08
CA PRO A 346 -3.83 -6.80 17.91
C PRO A 346 -4.61 -7.44 19.07
N PHE A 347 -4.34 -8.71 19.32
CA PHE A 347 -5.02 -9.52 20.37
C PHE A 347 -6.54 -9.61 20.18
N ASP A 348 -7.03 -9.52 18.95
CA ASP A 348 -8.46 -9.59 18.62
C ASP A 348 -9.10 -10.87 19.11
N THR A 349 -10.23 -10.73 19.82
CA THR A 349 -11.02 -11.85 20.32
C THR A 349 -12.04 -12.36 19.32
N GLN A 350 -12.26 -11.62 18.23
CA GLN A 350 -13.16 -11.99 17.15
C GLN A 350 -12.45 -12.80 16.07
N SER A 351 -13.22 -13.61 15.34
CA SER A 351 -12.68 -14.32 14.17
C SER A 351 -12.26 -13.33 13.06
N VAL A 352 -11.32 -13.74 12.22
CA VAL A 352 -10.86 -12.94 11.06
C VAL A 352 -11.96 -12.58 10.06
N ARG A 353 -13.10 -13.26 10.09
CA ARG A 353 -14.27 -12.95 9.24
C ARG A 353 -15.17 -11.88 9.84
N VAL A 354 -15.13 -11.71 11.15
CA VAL A 354 -15.97 -10.77 11.91
C VAL A 354 -15.18 -9.52 12.27
N THR A 355 -14.03 -9.67 12.91
CA THR A 355 -13.08 -8.66 13.40
C THR A 355 -13.67 -7.70 14.44
N SER A 356 -12.80 -7.10 15.24
CA SER A 356 -13.15 -6.05 16.18
C SER A 356 -12.94 -4.64 15.64
N GLY A 357 -12.17 -4.51 14.55
CA GLY A 357 -11.75 -3.22 14.04
C GLY A 357 -12.13 -2.92 12.59
N VAL A 358 -11.96 -1.65 12.27
CA VAL A 358 -12.00 -1.11 10.91
C VAL A 358 -10.71 -0.36 10.66
N ARG A 359 -10.09 -0.58 9.49
CA ARG A 359 -8.92 0.19 9.04
C ARG A 359 -9.39 1.36 8.18
N LEU A 360 -8.92 2.56 8.53
CA LEU A 360 -9.21 3.81 7.83
C LEU A 360 -7.90 4.45 7.36
N GLY A 361 -7.93 5.09 6.21
CA GLY A 361 -6.78 5.82 5.66
C GLY A 361 -7.19 7.05 4.87
N THR A 362 -6.28 7.98 4.70
CA THR A 362 -6.55 9.30 4.14
C THR A 362 -5.93 9.62 2.77
N PRO A 363 -5.15 8.72 2.10
CA PRO A 363 -4.53 9.07 0.82
C PRO A 363 -5.52 9.46 -0.27
N ALA A 364 -6.59 8.69 -0.47
CA ALA A 364 -7.56 8.90 -1.54
C ALA A 364 -8.38 10.19 -1.36
N VAL A 365 -8.90 10.45 -0.16
CA VAL A 365 -9.65 11.68 0.14
C VAL A 365 -8.74 12.93 0.07
N THR A 366 -7.46 12.81 0.45
CA THR A 366 -6.47 13.89 0.29
C THR A 366 -6.17 14.14 -1.19
N THR A 367 -6.10 13.11 -2.03
CA THR A 367 -5.95 13.25 -3.49
C THR A 367 -7.13 14.02 -4.10
N ARG A 368 -8.34 13.87 -3.57
CA ARG A 368 -9.52 14.65 -3.99
C ARG A 368 -9.46 16.12 -3.57
N GLY A 369 -8.51 16.51 -2.72
CA GLY A 369 -8.35 17.89 -2.24
C GLY A 369 -8.99 18.16 -0.88
N MET A 370 -9.47 17.13 -0.18
CA MET A 370 -10.03 17.25 1.17
C MET A 370 -8.93 17.56 2.19
N GLY A 371 -9.21 18.44 3.13
CA GLY A 371 -8.31 18.87 4.18
C GLY A 371 -8.80 18.51 5.58
N GLU A 372 -8.25 19.17 6.57
CA GLU A 372 -8.50 18.90 7.99
C GLU A 372 -9.97 19.18 8.39
N GLY A 373 -10.62 20.15 7.75
CA GLY A 373 -12.04 20.44 7.97
C GLY A 373 -12.94 19.27 7.61
N GLU A 374 -12.70 18.71 6.41
CA GLU A 374 -13.43 17.55 5.91
C GLU A 374 -13.14 16.28 6.73
N MET A 375 -11.93 16.14 7.29
CA MET A 375 -11.62 15.03 8.19
C MET A 375 -12.42 15.05 9.48
N ARG A 376 -12.69 16.24 10.03
CA ARG A 376 -13.59 16.39 11.19
C ARG A 376 -15.04 16.02 10.80
N GLU A 377 -15.50 16.47 9.64
CA GLU A 377 -16.81 16.12 9.10
C GLU A 377 -16.94 14.60 8.93
N ILE A 378 -15.98 13.96 8.26
CA ILE A 378 -15.96 12.51 8.04
C ILE A 378 -15.92 11.75 9.38
N GLY A 379 -15.09 12.16 10.32
CA GLY A 379 -14.99 11.54 11.65
C GLY A 379 -16.31 11.60 12.40
N ALA A 380 -17.01 12.74 12.36
CA ALA A 380 -18.33 12.90 12.98
C ALA A 380 -19.40 11.99 12.32
N LEU A 381 -19.37 11.84 10.98
CA LEU A 381 -20.27 10.94 10.25
C LEU A 381 -20.01 9.46 10.65
N ILE A 382 -18.76 9.06 10.79
CA ILE A 382 -18.41 7.69 11.23
C ILE A 382 -18.88 7.46 12.66
N CYS A 383 -18.66 8.39 13.60
CA CYS A 383 -19.15 8.29 14.97
C CYS A 383 -20.67 8.17 15.02
N ARG A 384 -21.38 8.95 14.21
CA ARG A 384 -22.84 8.87 14.11
C ARG A 384 -23.32 7.50 13.64
N LEU A 385 -22.65 6.90 12.64
CA LEU A 385 -22.97 5.53 12.19
C LEU A 385 -22.69 4.49 13.30
N ILE A 386 -21.65 4.68 14.09
CA ILE A 386 -21.37 3.81 15.23
C ILE A 386 -22.49 3.89 16.25
N ASP A 387 -22.97 5.07 16.58
CA ASP A 387 -23.95 5.29 17.65
C ASP A 387 -25.38 4.93 17.21
N GLU A 388 -25.84 5.43 16.07
CA GLU A 388 -27.21 5.31 15.59
C GLU A 388 -27.46 4.10 14.66
N GLY A 389 -26.39 3.53 14.06
CA GLY A 389 -26.50 2.39 13.15
C GLY A 389 -27.25 2.68 11.87
N GLU A 390 -28.08 1.74 11.44
CA GLU A 390 -28.86 1.81 10.18
C GLU A 390 -29.75 3.06 10.10
N ALA A 391 -30.23 3.55 11.23
CA ALA A 391 -31.08 4.77 11.27
C ALA A 391 -30.34 6.02 10.77
N ALA A 392 -29.01 6.09 10.93
CA ALA A 392 -28.22 7.21 10.46
C ALA A 392 -27.90 7.14 8.95
N VAL A 393 -27.94 5.95 8.33
CA VAL A 393 -27.46 5.71 6.96
C VAL A 393 -28.03 6.70 5.94
N PRO A 394 -29.36 6.97 5.86
CA PRO A 394 -29.88 7.89 4.85
C PRO A 394 -29.33 9.32 4.99
N THR A 395 -29.21 9.80 6.22
CA THR A 395 -28.70 11.16 6.50
C THR A 395 -27.20 11.25 6.23
N VAL A 396 -26.43 10.27 6.67
CA VAL A 396 -24.98 10.23 6.45
C VAL A 396 -24.67 10.13 4.96
N ARG A 397 -25.39 9.27 4.22
CA ARG A 397 -25.23 9.15 2.77
C ARG A 397 -25.49 10.48 2.05
N ALA A 398 -26.52 11.22 2.42
CA ALA A 398 -26.79 12.52 1.83
C ALA A 398 -25.65 13.52 2.07
N GLN A 399 -25.08 13.52 3.28
CA GLN A 399 -23.93 14.37 3.63
C GLN A 399 -22.63 13.93 2.92
N VAL A 400 -22.42 12.63 2.73
CA VAL A 400 -21.31 12.08 1.93
C VAL A 400 -21.42 12.52 0.47
N LEU A 401 -22.61 12.45 -0.13
CA LEU A 401 -22.83 12.90 -1.52
C LEU A 401 -22.56 14.41 -1.67
N ASP A 402 -23.01 15.22 -0.72
CA ASP A 402 -22.71 16.66 -0.70
C ASP A 402 -21.20 16.91 -0.61
N LEU A 403 -20.51 16.22 0.30
CA LEU A 403 -19.06 16.32 0.46
C LEU A 403 -18.34 15.91 -0.82
N CYS A 404 -18.73 14.81 -1.45
CA CYS A 404 -18.18 14.35 -2.72
C CYS A 404 -18.40 15.35 -3.87
N ALA A 405 -19.54 16.04 -3.90
CA ALA A 405 -19.83 17.06 -4.89
C ALA A 405 -18.97 18.32 -4.75
N ARG A 406 -18.61 18.68 -3.52
CA ARG A 406 -17.66 19.80 -3.25
C ARG A 406 -16.23 19.48 -3.71
N PHE A 407 -15.86 18.20 -3.79
CA PHE A 407 -14.54 17.71 -4.19
C PHE A 407 -14.65 16.70 -5.34
N PRO A 408 -15.00 17.15 -6.55
CA PRO A 408 -15.26 16.25 -7.67
C PRO A 408 -14.02 15.49 -8.12
N LEU A 409 -14.14 14.16 -8.23
CA LEU A 409 -13.07 13.30 -8.74
C LEU A 409 -13.08 13.27 -10.27
N TYR A 410 -11.93 13.51 -10.90
CA TYR A 410 -11.76 13.50 -12.36
C TYR A 410 -12.85 14.32 -13.10
N PRO A 411 -12.93 15.64 -12.85
CA PRO A 411 -14.01 16.46 -13.42
C PRO A 411 -14.00 16.46 -14.95
N ASP A 412 -12.81 16.33 -15.57
CA ASP A 412 -12.65 16.33 -17.02
C ASP A 412 -12.71 14.92 -17.65
N LEU A 413 -12.92 13.89 -16.87
CA LEU A 413 -13.06 12.52 -17.37
C LEU A 413 -14.53 12.24 -17.69
N HIS A 414 -14.83 12.14 -18.97
CA HIS A 414 -16.15 11.78 -19.46
C HIS A 414 -16.12 10.38 -20.09
N MET A 415 -17.10 9.56 -19.73
CA MET A 415 -17.35 8.27 -20.33
C MET A 415 -18.61 8.29 -21.15
#